data_37d5d0a5516ae87ae4e92569b3facf72
#
_entry.id   37d5d0a5516ae87ae4e92569b3facf72
#
_cell.length_a   1.000
_cell.length_b   1.000
_cell.length_c   1.000
_cell.angle_alpha   90.00
_cell.angle_beta   90.00
_cell.angle_gamma   90.00
#
_symmetry.space_group_name_H-M   'P 1'
#
loop_
_entity.id
_entity.type
_entity.pdbx_description
1 polymer ?
#
loop_
_entity_poly.entity_id
_entity_poly.type
_entity_poly.pdbx_seq_one_letter_code
_entity_poly.pdbx_strand_id
1 'polypeptide(L)' 'MLTIEEYHALNEAEKAAAILQGSYLADREENGLIVQLYSIGSFYGELFYDPHANKILRWRVFEGTKLLNPYLAHIRFNAR' A
#
# COMPACT_ATOMS: atom_id res chain seq x y z
N MET A 1 9.76 -11.70 -9.53
CA MET A 1 8.69 -10.85 -8.99
C MET A 1 8.10 -11.50 -7.76
N LEU A 2 7.90 -10.72 -6.71
CA LEU A 2 7.37 -11.24 -5.45
C LEU A 2 5.90 -11.60 -5.60
N THR A 3 5.53 -12.80 -5.14
CA THR A 3 4.12 -13.20 -5.07
C THR A 3 3.57 -12.86 -3.69
N ILE A 4 2.22 -12.85 -3.57
CA ILE A 4 1.63 -12.57 -2.28
C ILE A 4 1.93 -13.68 -1.26
N GLU A 5 2.09 -14.91 -1.73
CA GLU A 5 2.51 -15.99 -0.86
C GLU A 5 3.92 -15.78 -0.34
N GLU A 6 4.82 -15.36 -1.21
CA GLU A 6 6.19 -15.07 -0.80
C GLU A 6 6.22 -13.91 0.19
N TYR A 7 5.35 -12.90 -0.03
CA TYR A 7 5.23 -11.79 0.89
C TYR A 7 4.85 -12.26 2.29
N HIS A 8 3.88 -13.15 2.38
CA HIS A 8 3.42 -13.64 3.69
C HIS A 8 4.49 -14.44 4.42
N ALA A 9 5.49 -14.94 3.73
CA ALA A 9 6.59 -15.67 4.34
C ALA A 9 7.68 -14.75 4.90
N LEU A 10 7.62 -13.45 4.61
CA LEU A 10 8.61 -12.50 5.09
C LEU A 10 8.37 -12.15 6.55
N ASN A 11 9.43 -11.68 7.23
CA ASN A 11 9.24 -11.12 8.56
C ASN A 11 8.68 -9.70 8.46
N GLU A 12 8.35 -9.08 9.59
CA GLU A 12 7.66 -7.80 9.59
C GLU A 12 8.48 -6.69 8.92
N ALA A 13 9.76 -6.61 9.22
CA ALA A 13 10.62 -5.59 8.62
C ALA A 13 10.71 -5.79 7.10
N GLU A 14 10.81 -7.04 6.67
CA GLU A 14 10.88 -7.34 5.24
C GLU A 14 9.57 -7.03 4.53
N LYS A 15 8.44 -7.23 5.21
CA LYS A 15 7.13 -6.92 4.63
C LYS A 15 7.00 -5.43 4.35
N ALA A 16 7.35 -4.59 5.32
CA ALA A 16 7.29 -3.15 5.11
C ALA A 16 8.22 -2.72 3.97
N ALA A 17 9.44 -3.28 3.95
CA ALA A 17 10.39 -2.95 2.90
C ALA A 17 9.90 -3.39 1.53
N ALA A 18 9.24 -4.54 1.44
CA ALA A 18 8.73 -5.04 0.18
C ALA A 18 7.67 -4.10 -0.40
N ILE A 19 6.81 -3.54 0.46
CA ILE A 19 5.80 -2.59 0.00
C ILE A 19 6.47 -1.31 -0.49
N LEU A 20 7.44 -0.81 0.27
CA LEU A 20 8.14 0.41 -0.11
C LEU A 20 8.90 0.28 -1.42
N GLN A 21 9.30 -0.93 -1.79
CA GLN A 21 9.99 -1.17 -3.05
C GLN A 21 9.04 -1.29 -4.23
N GLY A 22 7.74 -1.30 -3.99
CA GLY A 22 6.76 -1.32 -5.05
C GLY A 22 6.63 0.04 -5.70
N SER A 23 5.68 0.14 -6.61
CA SER A 23 5.42 1.40 -7.33
C SER A 23 4.34 2.17 -6.60
N TYR A 24 4.68 3.36 -6.15
CA TYR A 24 3.72 4.23 -5.46
C TYR A 24 2.59 4.62 -6.43
N LEU A 25 1.36 4.49 -5.99
CA LEU A 25 0.19 4.81 -6.80
C LEU A 25 -0.59 6.01 -6.29
N ALA A 26 -0.86 6.07 -5.00
CA ALA A 26 -1.74 7.10 -4.45
C ALA A 26 -1.66 7.10 -2.95
N ASP A 27 -2.27 8.11 -2.34
CA ASP A 27 -2.45 8.09 -0.88
C ASP A 27 -3.84 8.60 -0.55
N ARG A 28 -4.22 8.39 0.69
CA ARG A 28 -5.48 8.89 1.24
C ARG A 28 -5.29 9.13 2.72
N GLU A 29 -6.24 9.82 3.32
CA GLU A 29 -6.20 10.10 4.74
C GLU A 29 -7.25 9.25 5.45
N GLU A 30 -6.87 8.71 6.61
CA GLU A 30 -7.80 7.90 7.40
C GLU A 30 -7.46 8.13 8.87
N ASN A 31 -8.38 8.76 9.60
CA ASN A 31 -8.25 8.96 11.05
C ASN A 31 -6.90 9.57 11.44
N GLY A 32 -6.48 10.58 10.69
CA GLY A 32 -5.22 11.27 10.97
C GLY A 32 -3.99 10.58 10.45
N LEU A 33 -4.13 9.42 9.84
CA LEU A 33 -3.02 8.71 9.23
C LEU A 33 -3.00 8.96 7.74
N ILE A 34 -1.82 8.85 7.15
CA ILE A 34 -1.67 8.89 5.71
C ILE A 34 -1.48 7.45 5.24
N VAL A 35 -2.38 6.99 4.40
CA VAL A 35 -2.32 5.61 3.88
C VAL A 35 -1.78 5.68 2.47
N GLN A 36 -0.63 5.07 2.25
CA GLN A 36 0.04 5.07 0.95
C GLN A 36 -0.16 3.75 0.26
N LEU A 37 -0.59 3.81 -1.00
CA LEU A 37 -0.89 2.63 -1.80
C LEU A 37 0.24 2.37 -2.79
N TYR A 38 0.68 1.12 -2.82
CA TYR A 38 1.74 0.67 -3.72
C TYR A 38 1.29 -0.53 -4.53
N SER A 39 1.80 -0.64 -5.74
CA SER A 39 1.63 -1.82 -6.56
C SER A 39 2.87 -2.70 -6.42
N ILE A 40 2.65 -3.99 -6.11
CA ILE A 40 3.74 -4.94 -5.91
C ILE A 40 3.50 -6.11 -6.85
N GLY A 41 3.94 -5.96 -8.09
CA GLY A 41 3.65 -7.01 -9.06
C GLY A 41 2.15 -7.20 -9.24
N SER A 42 1.64 -8.36 -8.89
CA SER A 42 0.24 -8.70 -9.11
C SER A 42 -0.67 -8.36 -7.94
N PHE A 43 -0.15 -7.73 -6.90
CA PHE A 43 -0.97 -7.38 -5.74
C PHE A 43 -0.61 -5.98 -5.27
N TYR A 44 -1.32 -5.51 -4.25
CA TYR A 44 -1.17 -4.14 -3.75
C TYR A 44 -0.79 -4.17 -2.27
N GLY A 45 -0.12 -3.11 -1.85
CA GLY A 45 0.21 -2.94 -0.45
C GLY A 45 -0.14 -1.55 0.03
N GLU A 46 -0.49 -1.43 1.29
CA GLU A 46 -0.75 -0.15 1.93
C GLU A 46 0.12 0.01 3.15
N LEU A 47 0.70 1.21 3.30
CA LEU A 47 1.44 1.60 4.50
C LEU A 47 0.62 2.66 5.21
N PHE A 48 0.41 2.47 6.51
CA PHE A 48 -0.31 3.41 7.35
C PHE A 48 0.70 4.24 8.13
N TYR A 49 0.90 5.46 7.71
CA TYR A 49 1.92 6.36 8.24
C TYR A 49 1.29 7.39 9.17
N ASP A 50 1.91 7.55 10.35
CA ASP A 50 1.49 8.56 11.31
C ASP A 50 2.41 9.77 11.16
N PRO A 51 1.91 10.90 10.59
CA PRO A 51 2.76 12.07 10.39
C PRO A 51 3.16 12.76 11.69
N HIS A 52 2.39 12.59 12.76
CA HIS A 52 2.75 13.18 14.03
C HIS A 52 3.92 12.45 14.69
N ALA A 53 3.87 11.13 14.66
CA ALA A 53 4.94 10.31 15.23
C ALA A 53 6.07 10.07 14.23
N ASN A 54 5.83 10.41 12.97
CA ASN A 54 6.79 10.20 11.87
C ASN A 54 7.22 8.74 11.78
N LYS A 55 6.23 7.84 11.76
CA LYS A 55 6.54 6.43 11.63
C LYS A 55 5.39 5.66 11.01
N ILE A 56 5.73 4.50 10.44
CA ILE A 56 4.76 3.59 9.87
C ILE A 56 4.20 2.74 11.01
N LEU A 57 2.88 2.78 11.20
CA LEU A 57 2.24 2.05 12.29
C LEU A 57 1.87 0.63 11.90
N ARG A 58 1.45 0.42 10.66
CA ARG A 58 1.06 -0.90 10.18
C ARG A 58 1.04 -0.91 8.66
N TRP A 59 0.85 -2.09 8.12
CA TRP A 59 0.79 -2.29 6.68
C TRP A 59 -0.06 -3.51 6.39
N ARG A 60 -0.56 -3.57 5.16
CA ARG A 60 -1.34 -4.72 4.72
C ARG A 60 -1.21 -4.87 3.22
N VAL A 61 -1.55 -6.05 2.71
CA VAL A 61 -1.56 -6.32 1.28
C VAL A 61 -2.90 -6.91 0.89
N PHE A 62 -3.24 -6.76 -0.38
CA PHE A 62 -4.48 -7.32 -0.90
C PHE A 62 -4.36 -7.53 -2.41
N GLU A 63 -5.22 -8.38 -2.93
CA GLU A 63 -5.32 -8.63 -4.36
C GLU A 63 -6.66 -8.09 -4.87
N GLY A 64 -6.72 -7.88 -6.18
CA GLY A 64 -7.95 -7.37 -6.79
C GLY A 64 -8.12 -5.89 -6.63
N THR A 65 -9.25 -5.36 -7.07
CA THR A 65 -9.46 -3.92 -7.14
C THR A 65 -10.48 -3.40 -6.15
N LYS A 66 -11.13 -4.28 -5.39
CA LYS A 66 -12.21 -3.86 -4.50
C LYS A 66 -11.74 -2.83 -3.47
N LEU A 67 -10.58 -3.06 -2.87
CA LEU A 67 -10.07 -2.17 -1.85
C LEU A 67 -9.42 -0.91 -2.42
N LEU A 68 -9.45 -0.74 -3.73
CA LEU A 68 -8.99 0.50 -4.36
C LEU A 68 -10.07 1.59 -4.33
N ASN A 69 -11.31 1.24 -3.99
CA ASN A 69 -12.40 2.21 -4.00
C ASN A 69 -12.10 3.50 -3.23
N PRO A 70 -11.50 3.45 -2.04
CA PRO A 70 -11.21 4.69 -1.30
C PRO A 70 -10.26 5.64 -2.04
N TYR A 71 -9.55 5.14 -3.04
CA TYR A 71 -8.58 5.93 -3.79
C TYR A 71 -9.14 6.51 -5.09
N LEU A 72 -10.32 6.07 -5.52
CA LEU A 72 -10.81 6.44 -6.85
C LEU A 72 -11.00 7.94 -7.01
N ALA A 73 -11.26 8.64 -5.92
CA ALA A 73 -11.40 10.09 -5.96
C ALA A 73 -10.05 10.80 -6.11
N HIS A 74 -8.95 10.10 -5.83
CA HIS A 74 -7.60 10.67 -5.81
C HIS A 74 -6.74 10.19 -6.96
N ILE A 75 -7.04 9.02 -7.50
CA ILE A 75 -6.26 8.47 -8.60
C ILE A 75 -6.88 8.95 -9.90
N ARG A 76 -6.04 9.54 -10.72
CA ARG A 76 -6.50 9.98 -12.02
C ARG A 76 -6.18 8.91 -13.03
N PHE A 77 -7.19 8.18 -13.40
CA PHE A 77 -7.06 7.22 -14.46
C PHE A 77 -7.22 7.95 -15.78
N ASN A 78 -6.18 8.04 -16.54
CA ASN A 78 -6.27 8.63 -17.85
C ASN A 78 -6.88 7.60 -18.78
N ALA A 79 -8.16 7.49 -18.71
CA ALA A 79 -8.89 6.50 -19.48
C ALA A 79 -9.07 6.91 -20.94
N ARG A 80 -8.34 7.83 -21.38
CA ARG A 80 -8.48 8.25 -22.75
C ARG A 80 -7.28 7.90 -23.54
#